data_fa4338661f5f500f7bcb6a2b699c2987
#
_entry.id   fa4338661f5f500f7bcb6a2b699c2987
#
_cell.length_a   1.000
_cell.length_b   1.000
_cell.length_c   1.000
_cell.angle_alpha   90.00
_cell.angle_beta   90.00
_cell.angle_gamma   90.00
#
_symmetry.space_group_name_H-M   'P 1'
#
loop_
_entity.id
_entity.type
_entity.pdbx_description
1 polymer ?
#
loop_
_entity_poly.entity_id
_entity_poly.type
_entity_poly.pdbx_seq_one_letter_code
_entity_poly.pdbx_strand_id
1 'polypeptide(L)'
;MGVHPEPLDPKWVALLQGVTTATLTTVLLKKGLRNVWMRGAKAMRPDAPRLVGRAFTLRFVPAREDLATPASWGAPISTRAAIEAMPEGCIAVAD
;
A
#
# COMPACT_ATOMS: atom_id res chain seq x y z
N MET A 1 4.93 14.77 3.62
CA MET A 1 4.11 13.56 3.74
C MET A 1 2.75 13.94 4.24
N GLY A 2 1.75 13.28 3.73
CA GLY A 2 0.38 13.56 4.11
C GLY A 2 0.01 13.06 5.49
N VAL A 3 -1.28 13.05 5.75
CA VAL A 3 -1.85 12.60 7.02
C VAL A 3 -1.63 11.09 7.17
N HIS A 4 -1.22 10.66 8.36
CA HIS A 4 -1.13 9.24 8.65
C HIS A 4 -2.53 8.62 8.68
N PRO A 5 -2.74 7.46 8.05
CA PRO A 5 -4.02 6.80 8.11
C PRO A 5 -4.32 6.34 9.54
N GLU A 6 -5.57 6.43 9.93
CA GLU A 6 -6.02 5.88 11.20
C GLU A 6 -5.97 4.35 11.16
N PRO A 7 -5.72 3.69 12.29
CA PRO A 7 -5.76 2.24 12.34
C PRO A 7 -7.11 1.71 11.87
N LEU A 8 -7.09 0.62 11.11
CA LEU A 8 -8.31 -0.05 10.68
C LEU A 8 -8.89 -0.84 11.84
N ASP A 9 -10.20 -0.73 12.05
CA ASP A 9 -10.90 -1.50 13.08
C ASP A 9 -10.65 -3.00 12.85
N PRO A 10 -10.21 -3.75 13.87
CA PRO A 10 -9.99 -5.20 13.75
C PRO A 10 -11.19 -5.98 13.21
N LYS A 11 -12.39 -5.51 13.48
CA LYS A 11 -13.64 -6.07 12.94
C LYS A 11 -13.65 -6.05 11.40
N TRP A 12 -13.23 -4.94 10.80
CA TRP A 12 -13.15 -4.82 9.35
C TRP A 12 -12.05 -5.68 8.77
N VAL A 13 -10.91 -5.77 9.47
CA VAL A 13 -9.81 -6.64 9.04
C VAL A 13 -10.29 -8.08 8.97
N ALA A 14 -10.96 -8.57 10.01
CA ALA A 14 -11.46 -9.95 10.05
C ALA A 14 -12.48 -10.23 8.94
N LEU A 15 -13.40 -9.30 8.69
CA LEU A 15 -14.39 -9.43 7.63
C LEU A 15 -13.75 -9.48 6.25
N LEU A 16 -12.81 -8.59 5.98
CA LEU A 16 -12.16 -8.49 4.68
C LEU A 16 -11.21 -9.65 4.39
N GLN A 17 -10.63 -10.25 5.42
CA GLN A 17 -9.80 -11.44 5.24
C GLN A 17 -10.58 -12.64 4.71
N GLY A 18 -11.88 -12.67 4.92
CA GLY A 18 -12.77 -13.71 4.42
C GLY A 18 -13.32 -13.46 3.01
N VAL A 19 -13.00 -12.33 2.38
CA VAL A 19 -13.55 -11.93 1.09
C VAL A 19 -12.47 -11.94 0.02
N THR A 20 -12.76 -12.49 -1.16
CA THR A 20 -11.81 -12.47 -2.28
C THR A 20 -11.76 -11.10 -2.93
N THR A 21 -10.62 -10.79 -3.54
CA THR A 21 -10.45 -9.57 -4.33
C THR A 21 -11.46 -9.49 -5.46
N ALA A 22 -11.76 -10.62 -6.11
CA ALA A 22 -12.75 -10.69 -7.18
C ALA A 22 -14.13 -10.25 -6.69
N THR A 23 -14.56 -10.74 -5.53
CA THR A 23 -15.83 -10.34 -4.93
C THR A 23 -15.86 -8.86 -4.58
N LEU A 24 -14.79 -8.35 -3.97
CA LEU A 24 -14.68 -6.92 -3.65
C LEU A 24 -14.77 -6.06 -4.91
N THR A 25 -14.09 -6.44 -5.97
CA THR A 25 -14.12 -5.72 -7.25
C THR A 25 -15.56 -5.62 -7.79
N THR A 26 -16.30 -6.72 -7.71
CA THR A 26 -17.69 -6.75 -8.16
C THR A 26 -18.58 -5.83 -7.33
N VAL A 27 -18.43 -5.86 -6.00
CA VAL A 27 -19.21 -5.01 -5.10
C VAL A 27 -18.90 -3.53 -5.35
N LEU A 28 -17.63 -3.19 -5.51
CA LEU A 28 -17.19 -1.81 -5.76
C LEU A 28 -17.68 -1.32 -7.12
N LEU A 29 -17.72 -2.21 -8.14
CA LEU A 29 -18.25 -1.86 -9.45
C LEU A 29 -19.72 -1.48 -9.36
N LYS A 30 -20.50 -2.22 -8.57
CA LYS A 30 -21.90 -1.89 -8.34
C LYS A 30 -22.09 -0.53 -7.68
N LYS A 31 -21.09 -0.08 -6.95
CA LYS A 31 -21.09 1.26 -6.34
C LYS A 31 -20.51 2.35 -7.26
N GLY A 32 -20.21 1.99 -8.52
CA GLY A 32 -19.68 2.93 -9.50
C GLY A 32 -18.17 3.10 -9.49
N LEU A 33 -17.44 2.30 -8.71
CA LEU A 33 -15.98 2.36 -8.63
C LEU A 33 -15.37 1.34 -9.58
N ARG A 34 -14.53 1.82 -10.49
CA ARG A 34 -13.86 1.01 -11.52
C ARG A 34 -12.37 0.98 -11.28
N ASN A 35 -11.71 -0.05 -11.83
CA ASN A 35 -10.25 -0.17 -11.79
C ASN A 35 -9.70 -0.16 -10.35
N VAL A 36 -10.34 -0.92 -9.48
CA VAL A 36 -10.07 -0.91 -8.04
C VAL A 36 -9.16 -2.05 -7.59
N TRP A 37 -8.48 -2.72 -8.53
CA TRP A 37 -7.52 -3.78 -8.21
C TRP A 37 -6.20 -3.55 -8.94
N MET A 38 -5.11 -4.01 -8.32
CA MET A 38 -3.77 -3.84 -8.86
C MET A 38 -3.40 -5.01 -9.75
N ARG A 39 -2.78 -4.73 -10.89
CA ARG A 39 -2.26 -5.74 -11.82
C ARG A 39 -0.81 -6.03 -11.48
N GLY A 40 -0.40 -7.27 -11.70
CA GLY A 40 0.99 -7.68 -11.58
C GLY A 40 1.46 -8.00 -10.16
N ALA A 41 0.67 -7.68 -9.15
CA ALA A 41 1.00 -8.06 -7.79
C ALA A 41 0.67 -9.53 -7.56
N LYS A 42 1.63 -10.28 -7.01
CA LYS A 42 1.47 -11.70 -6.70
C LYS A 42 1.96 -12.00 -5.30
N ALA A 43 1.34 -12.98 -4.65
CA ALA A 43 1.81 -13.44 -3.36
C ALA A 43 3.20 -14.04 -3.50
N MET A 44 4.10 -13.68 -2.61
CA MET A 44 5.45 -14.25 -2.60
C MET A 44 5.46 -15.70 -2.12
N ARG A 45 4.46 -16.07 -1.32
CA ARG A 45 4.27 -17.45 -0.85
C ARG A 45 2.83 -17.86 -1.13
N PRO A 46 2.62 -19.09 -1.68
CA PRO A 46 1.25 -19.54 -2.01
C PRO A 46 0.34 -19.68 -0.79
N ASP A 47 0.92 -19.95 0.38
CA ASP A 47 0.20 -20.16 1.63
C ASP A 47 0.11 -18.89 2.49
N ALA A 48 0.55 -17.75 1.96
CA ALA A 48 0.51 -16.51 2.71
C ALA A 48 -0.93 -16.10 3.02
N PRO A 49 -1.22 -15.62 4.23
CA PRO A 49 -2.54 -15.12 4.56
C PRO A 49 -2.88 -13.88 3.74
N ARG A 50 -4.17 -13.66 3.54
CA ARG A 50 -4.64 -12.45 2.84
C ARG A 50 -4.32 -11.23 3.69
N LEU A 51 -3.63 -10.26 3.09
CA LEU A 51 -3.30 -9.02 3.77
C LEU A 51 -4.45 -8.04 3.67
N VAL A 52 -4.80 -7.45 4.79
CA VAL A 52 -5.81 -6.40 4.88
C VAL A 52 -5.25 -5.28 5.75
N GLY A 53 -5.28 -4.08 5.24
CA GLY A 53 -4.79 -2.92 5.97
C GLY A 53 -5.02 -1.64 5.19
N ARG A 54 -4.81 -0.52 5.84
CA ARG A 54 -4.86 0.76 5.16
C ARG A 54 -3.65 0.91 4.25
N ALA A 55 -3.86 1.51 3.10
CA ALA A 55 -2.78 1.78 2.17
C ALA A 55 -1.94 2.97 2.67
N PHE A 56 -0.63 2.76 2.68
CA PHE A 56 0.34 3.84 2.83
C PHE A 56 1.00 4.00 1.46
N THR A 57 0.64 5.05 0.75
CA THR A 57 1.03 5.20 -0.65
C THR A 57 2.39 5.88 -0.79
N LEU A 58 3.22 5.33 -1.67
CA LEU A 58 4.52 5.88 -2.04
C LEU A 58 4.52 6.10 -3.54
N ARG A 59 4.76 7.32 -3.97
CA ARG A 59 4.88 7.63 -5.38
C ARG A 59 6.33 7.96 -5.72
N PHE A 60 6.89 7.21 -6.65
CA PHE A 60 8.24 7.44 -7.11
C PHE A 60 8.26 8.37 -8.32
N VAL A 61 9.35 9.09 -8.43
CA VAL A 61 9.67 9.88 -9.62
C VAL A 61 10.81 9.19 -10.37
N PRO A 62 11.03 9.53 -11.66
CA PRO A 62 12.15 8.94 -12.42
C PRO A 62 13.48 9.15 -11.69
N ALA A 63 14.35 8.14 -11.76
CA ALA A 63 15.65 8.20 -11.12
C ALA A 63 16.52 9.33 -11.69
N ARG A 64 17.23 10.02 -10.83
CA ARG A 64 18.15 11.09 -11.18
C ARG A 64 19.53 10.75 -10.60
N GLU A 65 20.24 9.87 -11.30
CA GLU A 65 21.58 9.43 -10.88
C GLU A 65 22.59 10.59 -10.81
N ASP A 66 22.37 11.61 -11.63
CA ASP A 66 23.19 12.83 -11.63
C ASP A 66 23.05 13.66 -10.36
N LEU A 67 21.93 13.52 -9.65
CA LEU A 67 21.65 14.27 -8.43
C LEU A 67 21.74 13.39 -7.18
N ALA A 68 21.57 12.08 -7.33
CA ALA A 68 21.54 11.17 -6.19
C ALA A 68 22.94 10.98 -5.60
N THR A 69 23.02 11.09 -4.29
CA THR A 69 24.25 10.83 -3.52
C THR A 69 23.90 9.95 -2.32
N PRO A 70 24.91 9.33 -1.66
CA PRO A 70 24.62 8.58 -0.43
C PRO A 70 23.90 9.40 0.63
N ALA A 71 24.18 10.71 0.70
CA ALA A 71 23.51 11.62 1.64
C ALA A 71 22.01 11.78 1.34
N SER A 72 21.59 11.59 0.09
CA SER A 72 20.18 11.73 -0.27
C SER A 72 19.29 10.65 0.37
N TRP A 73 19.86 9.53 0.80
CA TRP A 73 19.10 8.48 1.49
C TRP A 73 18.63 8.93 2.88
N GLY A 74 19.32 9.90 3.48
CA GLY A 74 18.91 10.48 4.75
C GLY A 74 17.99 11.69 4.62
N ALA A 75 17.65 12.09 3.38
CA ALA A 75 16.78 13.23 3.15
C ALA A 75 15.35 12.98 3.64
N PRO A 76 14.64 14.02 4.10
CA PRO A 76 13.25 13.85 4.58
C PRO A 76 12.29 13.28 3.54
N ILE A 77 12.60 13.42 2.25
CA ILE A 77 11.78 12.92 1.15
C ILE A 77 12.29 11.58 0.58
N SER A 78 13.24 10.94 1.26
CA SER A 78 13.78 9.67 0.80
C SER A 78 12.80 8.51 1.03
N THR A 79 12.99 7.43 0.27
CA THR A 79 12.23 6.18 0.47
C THR A 79 12.40 5.65 1.88
N ARG A 80 13.62 5.72 2.41
CA ARG A 80 13.90 5.27 3.77
C ARG A 80 13.08 6.04 4.81
N ALA A 81 13.02 7.37 4.69
CA ALA A 81 12.25 8.20 5.59
C ALA A 81 10.75 7.87 5.52
N ALA A 82 10.24 7.59 4.31
CA ALA A 82 8.85 7.20 4.12
C ALA A 82 8.55 5.86 4.80
N ILE A 83 9.42 4.88 4.64
CA ILE A 83 9.25 3.55 5.26
C ILE A 83 9.30 3.65 6.79
N GLU A 84 10.23 4.44 7.33
CA GLU A 84 10.34 4.64 8.77
C GLU A 84 9.11 5.35 9.36
N ALA A 85 8.45 6.19 8.58
CA ALA A 85 7.26 6.91 9.01
C ALA A 85 5.97 6.08 8.88
N MET A 86 6.01 4.92 8.23
CA MET A 86 4.83 4.12 7.99
C MET A 86 4.26 3.56 9.29
N PRO A 87 2.97 3.80 9.59
CA PRO A 87 2.34 3.23 10.77
C PRO A 87 2.27 1.72 10.73
N GLU A 88 2.25 1.10 11.90
CA GLU A 88 2.05 -0.34 12.02
C GLU A 88 0.70 -0.75 11.44
N GLY A 89 0.65 -1.90 10.79
CA GLY A 89 -0.58 -2.44 10.22
C GLY A 89 -0.96 -1.87 8.86
N CYS A 90 -0.18 -0.95 8.32
CA CYS A 90 -0.40 -0.42 6.97
C CYS A 90 0.23 -1.30 5.92
N ILE A 91 -0.29 -1.21 4.69
CA ILE A 91 0.29 -1.86 3.52
C ILE A 91 0.92 -0.79 2.65
N ALA A 92 2.23 -0.90 2.43
CA ALA A 92 2.92 0.02 1.53
C ALA A 92 2.55 -0.29 0.08
N VAL A 93 2.07 0.72 -0.62
CA VAL A 93 1.70 0.62 -2.04
C VAL A 93 2.54 1.62 -2.81
N ALA A 94 3.44 1.11 -3.64
CA ALA A 94 4.39 1.93 -4.38
C ALA A 94 4.05 1.98 -5.87
N ASP A 95 4.20 3.18 -6.46
CA ASP A 95 3.95 3.41 -7.88
C ASP A 95 5.11 4.18 -8.51
#